data_e8578913b8e282bec8e11bfa6ec03677
#
_entry.id   e8578913b8e282bec8e11bfa6ec03677
#
_cell.length_a   1.000
_cell.length_b   1.000
_cell.length_c   1.000
_cell.angle_alpha   90.00
_cell.angle_beta   90.00
_cell.angle_gamma   90.00
#
_symmetry.space_group_name_H-M   'P 1'
#
loop_
_entity.id
_entity.type
_entity.pdbx_description
1 polymer ?
#
loop_
_entity_poly.entity_id
_entity_poly.type
_entity_poly.pdbx_seq_one_letter_code
_entity_poly.pdbx_strand_id
1 'polypeptide(L)'
;MNLVLENVNLNSNSGPNSFGQKLFKYMPSLGVSFNNNPEPDAYLCFIESGRPTYNAPLYQRLDGIYFNSEFDYKTQNSNIKRTYELAKGVIFQSQFNKELTFNYFGPHNNYTIIHNGADLNLINSIQNVIIGKYENVWSCASSWRPHKRLSENIRYFLEHSGKNDGLIIAGDVQDKIQHERIHYVGNLGIDKLFSLYKASKYFIHLAWLDHCPNVVVDAMACGCEIICSSAGGTKEIAGSNATIVQEDDWDFSPIKLYEPPPLNFANKTRNKWHVNDDYDMDSVSKKYYNFIKDDLDG
;
A
#
# COMPACT_ATOMS: atom_id res chain seq x y z
N MET A 1 9.42 8.35 -23.99
CA MET A 1 10.41 7.86 -23.01
C MET A 1 10.33 6.34 -22.93
N ASN A 2 11.48 5.70 -23.03
CA ASN A 2 11.58 4.24 -23.03
C ASN A 2 12.14 3.77 -21.68
N LEU A 3 11.33 3.10 -20.87
CA LEU A 3 11.69 2.62 -19.54
C LEU A 3 11.86 1.10 -19.52
N VAL A 4 12.89 0.63 -18.85
CA VAL A 4 12.98 -0.77 -18.42
C VAL A 4 12.44 -0.88 -17.02
N LEU A 5 11.35 -1.67 -16.85
CA LEU A 5 10.75 -1.95 -15.57
C LEU A 5 11.40 -3.19 -14.94
N GLU A 6 12.02 -3.04 -13.76
CA GLU A 6 12.74 -4.11 -13.08
C GLU A 6 12.05 -4.55 -11.81
N ASN A 7 12.20 -5.84 -11.48
CA ASN A 7 11.67 -6.49 -10.29
C ASN A 7 10.14 -6.36 -10.16
N VAL A 8 9.43 -6.38 -11.29
CA VAL A 8 7.97 -6.42 -11.35
C VAL A 8 7.52 -7.65 -12.12
N ASN A 9 6.71 -8.48 -11.47
CA ASN A 9 6.04 -9.61 -12.12
C ASN A 9 4.59 -9.24 -12.42
N LEU A 10 4.29 -8.95 -13.68
CA LEU A 10 2.95 -8.56 -14.14
C LEU A 10 1.88 -9.66 -13.99
N ASN A 11 2.27 -10.89 -13.64
CA ASN A 11 1.36 -12.01 -13.39
C ASN A 11 1.15 -12.29 -11.89
N SER A 12 1.70 -11.45 -10.99
CA SER A 12 1.60 -11.62 -9.54
C SER A 12 0.75 -10.53 -8.90
N ASN A 13 -0.08 -10.90 -7.93
CA ASN A 13 -0.97 -9.99 -7.19
C ASN A 13 -0.36 -9.52 -5.86
N SER A 14 0.97 -9.62 -5.65
CA SER A 14 1.60 -8.99 -4.48
C SER A 14 1.47 -7.47 -4.55
N GLY A 15 1.55 -6.79 -3.42
CA GLY A 15 1.38 -5.33 -3.35
C GLY A 15 2.23 -4.54 -4.37
N PRO A 16 3.57 -4.75 -4.43
CA PRO A 16 4.43 -4.11 -5.42
C PRO A 16 4.04 -4.43 -6.85
N ASN A 17 3.77 -5.70 -7.14
CA ASN A 17 3.43 -6.15 -8.49
C ASN A 17 2.06 -5.61 -8.96
N SER A 18 1.05 -5.59 -8.08
CA SER A 18 -0.25 -5.00 -8.39
C SER A 18 -0.14 -3.51 -8.74
N PHE A 19 0.72 -2.78 -8.03
CA PHE A 19 0.97 -1.38 -8.37
C PHE A 19 1.77 -1.25 -9.68
N GLY A 20 2.75 -2.12 -9.91
CA GLY A 20 3.50 -2.19 -11.17
C GLY A 20 2.60 -2.44 -12.38
N GLN A 21 1.58 -3.31 -12.25
CA GLN A 21 0.57 -3.52 -13.29
C GLN A 21 -0.23 -2.25 -13.59
N LYS A 22 -0.60 -1.49 -12.56
CA LYS A 22 -1.29 -0.19 -12.73
C LYS A 22 -0.40 0.80 -13.50
N LEU A 23 0.89 0.95 -13.13
CA LEU A 23 1.82 1.82 -13.87
C LEU A 23 2.01 1.35 -15.31
N PHE A 24 2.17 0.05 -15.53
CA PHE A 24 2.32 -0.52 -16.88
C PHE A 24 1.10 -0.23 -17.76
N LYS A 25 -0.10 -0.18 -17.17
CA LYS A 25 -1.35 0.16 -17.86
C LYS A 25 -1.46 1.65 -18.21
N TYR A 26 -1.06 2.54 -17.30
CA TYR A 26 -1.35 3.97 -17.40
C TYR A 26 -0.24 4.81 -18.04
N MET A 27 1.03 4.52 -17.80
CA MET A 27 2.14 5.31 -18.34
C MET A 27 2.25 5.33 -19.88
N PRO A 28 1.80 4.32 -20.64
CA PRO A 28 1.80 4.40 -22.11
C PRO A 28 0.99 5.59 -22.67
N SER A 29 -0.07 6.02 -22.00
CA SER A 29 -0.86 7.21 -22.41
C SER A 29 -0.05 8.52 -22.32
N LEU A 30 1.04 8.51 -21.55
CA LEU A 30 1.98 9.63 -21.40
C LEU A 30 3.18 9.54 -22.37
N GLY A 31 3.14 8.61 -23.32
CA GLY A 31 4.24 8.38 -24.25
C GLY A 31 5.41 7.57 -23.67
N VAL A 32 5.16 6.79 -22.62
CA VAL A 32 6.14 5.84 -22.08
C VAL A 32 5.96 4.49 -22.75
N SER A 33 7.06 3.89 -23.19
CA SER A 33 7.11 2.49 -23.61
C SER A 33 7.89 1.67 -22.59
N PHE A 34 7.36 0.51 -22.23
CA PHE A 34 8.04 -0.47 -21.40
C PHE A 34 8.55 -1.61 -22.31
N ASN A 35 9.84 -1.64 -22.56
CA ASN A 35 10.44 -2.72 -23.34
C ASN A 35 11.87 -3.00 -22.83
N ASN A 36 12.43 -4.13 -23.28
CA ASN A 36 13.79 -4.52 -22.95
C ASN A 36 14.79 -3.92 -23.96
N ASN A 37 14.69 -2.64 -24.28
CA ASN A 37 15.65 -1.96 -25.13
C ASN A 37 17.05 -2.06 -24.49
N PRO A 38 18.09 -2.42 -25.24
CA PRO A 38 19.46 -2.39 -24.75
C PRO A 38 19.96 -0.98 -24.38
N GLU A 39 19.34 0.06 -24.94
CA GLU A 39 19.61 1.47 -24.66
C GLU A 39 18.32 2.18 -24.23
N PRO A 40 17.83 1.97 -22.98
CA PRO A 40 16.67 2.67 -22.47
C PRO A 40 17.01 4.11 -22.07
N ASP A 41 15.99 4.97 -21.98
CA ASP A 41 16.15 6.30 -21.40
C ASP A 41 16.42 6.20 -19.89
N ALA A 42 15.77 5.24 -19.19
CA ALA A 42 16.00 4.97 -17.77
C ALA A 42 15.53 3.57 -17.36
N TYR A 43 15.94 3.18 -16.16
CA TYR A 43 15.44 1.99 -15.44
C TYR A 43 14.55 2.45 -14.28
N LEU A 44 13.38 1.84 -14.17
CA LEU A 44 12.52 1.96 -12.98
C LEU A 44 12.48 0.62 -12.25
N CYS A 45 13.18 0.55 -11.13
CA CYS A 45 13.31 -0.65 -10.34
C CYS A 45 12.40 -0.61 -9.11
N PHE A 46 11.68 -1.70 -8.85
CA PHE A 46 10.89 -1.86 -7.65
C PHE A 46 11.71 -2.59 -6.58
N ILE A 47 11.83 -1.97 -5.40
CA ILE A 47 12.52 -2.45 -4.22
C ILE A 47 14.02 -2.61 -4.44
N GLU A 48 14.45 -3.60 -5.23
CA GLU A 48 15.86 -3.93 -5.42
C GLU A 48 16.13 -4.48 -6.82
N SER A 49 17.36 -4.32 -7.30
CA SER A 49 17.81 -4.85 -8.58
C SER A 49 18.96 -5.83 -8.42
N GLY A 50 18.93 -6.87 -9.25
CA GLY A 50 20.04 -7.82 -9.39
C GLY A 50 21.14 -7.38 -10.36
N ARG A 51 20.98 -6.24 -11.07
CA ARG A 51 22.00 -5.76 -12.04
C ARG A 51 23.23 -5.24 -11.33
N PRO A 52 24.43 -5.58 -11.80
CA PRO A 52 25.67 -5.02 -11.27
C PRO A 52 25.93 -3.58 -11.71
N THR A 53 25.51 -3.21 -12.93
CA THR A 53 25.75 -1.90 -13.55
C THR A 53 24.59 -1.49 -14.44
N TYR A 54 24.50 -0.19 -14.71
CA TYR A 54 23.48 0.44 -15.55
C TYR A 54 24.14 1.30 -16.64
N ASN A 55 23.59 1.28 -17.86
CA ASN A 55 24.00 2.13 -18.97
C ASN A 55 23.07 3.33 -19.17
N ALA A 56 22.07 3.48 -18.30
CA ALA A 56 21.14 4.62 -18.21
C ALA A 56 20.79 4.87 -16.74
N PRO A 57 20.23 6.03 -16.39
CA PRO A 57 19.83 6.35 -15.02
C PRO A 57 18.88 5.33 -14.41
N LEU A 58 19.14 4.97 -13.14
CA LEU A 58 18.28 4.10 -12.32
C LEU A 58 17.40 4.94 -11.41
N TYR A 59 16.10 4.68 -11.41
CA TYR A 59 15.16 5.17 -10.41
C TYR A 59 14.65 4.00 -9.59
N GLN A 60 14.70 4.13 -8.26
CA GLN A 60 14.20 3.09 -7.36
C GLN A 60 12.84 3.52 -6.79
N ARG A 61 11.82 2.67 -7.01
CA ARG A 61 10.58 2.76 -6.22
C ARG A 61 10.74 1.85 -5.01
N LEU A 62 10.68 2.43 -3.81
CA LEU A 62 10.91 1.71 -2.57
C LEU A 62 9.60 1.42 -1.84
N ASP A 63 9.24 0.15 -1.76
CA ASP A 63 8.00 -0.32 -1.11
C ASP A 63 8.14 -0.48 0.40
N GLY A 64 9.35 -0.42 0.91
CA GLY A 64 9.72 -0.59 2.30
C GLY A 64 11.10 -1.23 2.44
N ILE A 65 11.56 -1.32 3.66
CA ILE A 65 12.79 -2.00 4.05
C ILE A 65 12.50 -2.98 5.18
N TYR A 66 13.44 -3.88 5.45
CA TYR A 66 13.32 -4.84 6.55
C TYR A 66 13.85 -4.23 7.85
N PHE A 67 13.10 -4.38 8.94
CA PHE A 67 13.43 -3.92 10.28
C PHE A 67 12.97 -4.89 11.38
N ASN A 68 12.43 -6.06 11.01
CA ASN A 68 12.00 -7.07 11.96
C ASN A 68 13.24 -7.71 12.62
N SER A 69 13.39 -7.49 13.93
CA SER A 69 14.54 -7.96 14.72
C SER A 69 14.62 -9.48 14.89
N GLU A 70 13.56 -10.22 14.52
CA GLU A 70 13.56 -11.69 14.55
C GLU A 70 14.29 -12.30 13.36
N PHE A 71 14.62 -11.50 12.33
CA PHE A 71 15.31 -11.92 11.12
C PHE A 71 16.61 -11.16 10.93
N ASP A 72 17.47 -11.66 10.07
CA ASP A 72 18.68 -10.91 9.64
C ASP A 72 18.28 -9.80 8.63
N TYR A 73 17.60 -8.77 9.16
CA TYR A 73 17.15 -7.63 8.37
C TYR A 73 18.30 -6.86 7.71
N LYS A 74 19.53 -6.96 8.25
CA LYS A 74 20.70 -6.29 7.67
C LYS A 74 21.09 -6.94 6.35
N THR A 75 21.19 -8.26 6.32
CA THR A 75 21.45 -9.03 5.09
C THR A 75 20.27 -8.88 4.11
N GLN A 76 19.02 -8.92 4.59
CA GLN A 76 17.84 -8.70 3.74
C GLN A 76 17.85 -7.32 3.07
N ASN A 77 18.34 -6.29 3.77
CA ASN A 77 18.44 -4.93 3.25
C ASN A 77 19.67 -4.69 2.36
N SER A 78 20.64 -5.57 2.30
CA SER A 78 21.93 -5.30 1.64
C SER A 78 21.78 -4.93 0.17
N ASN A 79 20.97 -5.67 -0.59
CA ASN A 79 20.75 -5.40 -2.01
C ASN A 79 19.79 -4.22 -2.23
N ILE A 80 18.81 -4.02 -1.33
CA ILE A 80 17.92 -2.84 -1.35
C ILE A 80 18.76 -1.58 -1.18
N LYS A 81 19.66 -1.57 -0.19
CA LYS A 81 20.57 -0.45 0.09
C LYS A 81 21.53 -0.20 -1.06
N ARG A 82 22.13 -1.24 -1.66
CA ARG A 82 22.96 -1.10 -2.84
C ARG A 82 22.19 -0.43 -4.00
N THR A 83 20.95 -0.86 -4.23
CA THR A 83 20.10 -0.27 -5.27
C THR A 83 19.79 1.20 -4.95
N TYR A 84 19.52 1.50 -3.68
CA TYR A 84 19.29 2.85 -3.18
C TYR A 84 20.48 3.79 -3.41
N GLU A 85 21.69 3.32 -3.14
CA GLU A 85 22.93 4.08 -3.32
C GLU A 85 23.30 4.30 -4.81
N LEU A 86 22.85 3.40 -5.69
CA LEU A 86 23.03 3.51 -7.14
C LEU A 86 21.96 4.34 -7.84
N ALA A 87 20.82 4.54 -7.21
CA ALA A 87 19.70 5.23 -7.83
C ALA A 87 20.01 6.72 -8.03
N LYS A 88 19.71 7.25 -9.23
CA LYS A 88 19.71 8.70 -9.52
C LYS A 88 18.59 9.40 -8.78
N GLY A 89 17.45 8.72 -8.58
CA GLY A 89 16.32 9.21 -7.82
C GLY A 89 15.53 8.10 -7.14
N VAL A 90 14.91 8.41 -6.00
CA VAL A 90 14.13 7.47 -5.18
C VAL A 90 12.69 7.93 -5.02
N ILE A 91 11.75 7.02 -5.25
CA ILE A 91 10.31 7.27 -5.08
C ILE A 91 9.83 6.48 -3.87
N PHE A 92 9.47 7.18 -2.80
CA PHE A 92 8.88 6.60 -1.60
C PHE A 92 7.35 6.57 -1.70
N GLN A 93 6.73 5.55 -1.09
CA GLN A 93 5.27 5.41 -1.11
C GLN A 93 4.56 6.29 -0.07
N SER A 94 5.28 6.74 0.97
CA SER A 94 4.74 7.54 2.07
C SER A 94 5.85 8.30 2.79
N GLN A 95 5.47 9.32 3.55
CA GLN A 95 6.39 10.02 4.45
C GLN A 95 7.01 9.04 5.47
N PHE A 96 6.17 8.15 6.03
CA PHE A 96 6.64 7.09 6.91
C PHE A 96 7.73 6.22 6.25
N ASN A 97 7.50 5.79 5.02
CA ASN A 97 8.49 4.98 4.28
C ASN A 97 9.82 5.72 4.08
N LYS A 98 9.74 7.02 3.74
CA LYS A 98 10.94 7.87 3.60
C LYS A 98 11.70 7.98 4.93
N GLU A 99 11.02 8.31 6.02
CA GLU A 99 11.65 8.49 7.33
C GLU A 99 12.32 7.22 7.83
N LEU A 100 11.63 6.08 7.71
CA LEU A 100 12.19 4.78 8.03
C LEU A 100 13.45 4.50 7.20
N THR A 101 13.41 4.71 5.89
CA THR A 101 14.55 4.47 5.02
C THR A 101 15.72 5.41 5.34
N PHE A 102 15.45 6.68 5.59
CA PHE A 102 16.50 7.65 5.96
C PHE A 102 17.17 7.30 7.29
N ASN A 103 16.41 6.74 8.23
CA ASN A 103 16.97 6.27 9.50
C ASN A 103 17.97 5.11 9.30
N TYR A 104 17.69 4.19 8.36
CA TYR A 104 18.50 2.99 8.14
C TYR A 104 19.63 3.17 7.10
N PHE A 105 19.37 3.94 6.03
CA PHE A 105 20.28 4.06 4.89
C PHE A 105 20.93 5.44 4.78
N GLY A 106 20.40 6.42 5.51
CA GLY A 106 20.76 7.83 5.37
C GLY A 106 19.90 8.57 4.33
N PRO A 107 20.00 9.90 4.26
CA PRO A 107 19.22 10.70 3.32
C PRO A 107 19.68 10.48 1.87
N HIS A 108 18.73 10.56 0.92
CA HIS A 108 18.99 10.59 -0.51
C HIS A 108 18.75 12.02 -1.04
N ASN A 109 19.66 12.52 -1.90
CA ASN A 109 19.61 13.91 -2.36
C ASN A 109 18.48 14.18 -3.36
N ASN A 110 18.11 13.18 -4.18
CA ASN A 110 17.04 13.28 -5.16
C ASN A 110 15.96 12.26 -4.82
N TYR A 111 14.83 12.71 -4.29
CA TYR A 111 13.70 11.84 -3.96
C TYR A 111 12.36 12.56 -4.08
N THR A 112 11.32 11.77 -4.18
CA THR A 112 9.93 12.23 -4.11
C THR A 112 9.07 11.26 -3.31
N ILE A 113 7.90 11.72 -2.85
CA ILE A 113 6.88 10.87 -2.23
C ILE A 113 5.69 10.81 -3.17
N ILE A 114 5.38 9.61 -3.64
CA ILE A 114 4.23 9.35 -4.49
C ILE A 114 3.45 8.19 -3.91
N HIS A 115 2.31 8.47 -3.30
CA HIS A 115 1.42 7.44 -2.76
C HIS A 115 0.90 6.52 -3.86
N ASN A 116 0.48 5.31 -3.47
CA ASN A 116 -0.16 4.39 -4.40
C ASN A 116 -1.48 4.98 -4.91
N GLY A 117 -1.85 4.61 -6.13
CA GLY A 117 -3.10 5.06 -6.76
C GLY A 117 -4.10 3.93 -6.97
N ALA A 118 -5.36 4.31 -7.16
CA ALA A 118 -6.47 3.44 -7.52
C ALA A 118 -6.78 3.52 -9.02
N ASP A 119 -7.11 2.41 -9.64
CA ASP A 119 -7.59 2.34 -11.02
C ASP A 119 -9.08 2.73 -11.07
N LEU A 120 -9.36 4.04 -11.12
CA LEU A 120 -10.74 4.55 -11.11
C LEU A 120 -11.53 4.08 -12.34
N ASN A 121 -10.88 3.89 -13.50
CA ASN A 121 -11.53 3.37 -14.68
C ASN A 121 -12.06 1.95 -14.45
N LEU A 122 -11.26 1.09 -13.86
CA LEU A 122 -11.69 -0.26 -13.49
C LEU A 122 -12.76 -0.22 -12.38
N ILE A 123 -12.55 0.55 -11.31
CA ILE A 123 -13.52 0.70 -10.22
C ILE A 123 -14.90 1.14 -10.77
N ASN A 124 -14.92 2.14 -11.65
CA ASN A 124 -16.16 2.65 -12.22
C ASN A 124 -16.86 1.65 -13.15
N SER A 125 -16.13 0.73 -13.76
CA SER A 125 -16.71 -0.33 -14.61
C SER A 125 -17.37 -1.46 -13.81
N ILE A 126 -17.05 -1.61 -12.52
CA ILE A 126 -17.60 -2.65 -11.64
C ILE A 126 -19.01 -2.25 -11.19
N GLN A 127 -19.96 -3.15 -11.35
CA GLN A 127 -21.34 -2.94 -10.89
C GLN A 127 -21.42 -2.95 -9.36
N ASN A 128 -22.30 -2.11 -8.83
CA ASN A 128 -22.61 -2.12 -7.41
C ASN A 128 -23.39 -3.38 -7.04
N VAL A 129 -22.98 -4.03 -5.96
CA VAL A 129 -23.66 -5.18 -5.39
C VAL A 129 -24.28 -4.79 -4.05
N ILE A 130 -25.50 -5.23 -3.83
CA ILE A 130 -26.20 -5.01 -2.55
C ILE A 130 -26.13 -6.31 -1.73
N ILE A 131 -25.57 -6.24 -0.55
CA ILE A 131 -25.59 -7.35 0.42
C ILE A 131 -26.73 -7.09 1.41
N GLY A 132 -27.94 -7.44 1.01
CA GLY A 132 -29.18 -7.10 1.73
C GLY A 132 -29.39 -7.77 3.09
N LYS A 133 -28.46 -8.59 3.56
CA LYS A 133 -28.54 -9.26 4.88
C LYS A 133 -28.22 -8.29 6.03
N TYR A 134 -27.41 -7.26 5.79
CA TYR A 134 -26.89 -6.37 6.82
C TYR A 134 -27.31 -4.93 6.57
N GLU A 135 -27.45 -4.16 7.67
CA GLU A 135 -27.73 -2.72 7.61
C GLU A 135 -26.49 -1.97 7.07
N ASN A 136 -25.33 -2.28 7.63
CA ASN A 136 -24.05 -1.81 7.07
C ASN A 136 -23.11 -3.01 6.90
N VAL A 137 -22.44 -3.03 5.77
CA VAL A 137 -21.34 -3.98 5.50
C VAL A 137 -20.03 -3.32 5.89
N TRP A 138 -19.25 -4.04 6.69
CA TRP A 138 -17.87 -3.75 7.01
C TRP A 138 -16.99 -4.73 6.27
N SER A 139 -15.83 -4.31 5.84
CA SER A 139 -14.88 -5.21 5.18
C SER A 139 -13.45 -4.98 5.66
N CYS A 140 -12.64 -6.01 5.51
CA CYS A 140 -11.18 -5.93 5.59
C CYS A 140 -10.56 -6.95 4.64
N ALA A 141 -9.37 -6.63 4.13
CA ALA A 141 -8.66 -7.49 3.17
C ALA A 141 -7.16 -7.39 3.36
N SER A 142 -6.47 -8.52 3.39
CA SER A 142 -5.01 -8.57 3.46
C SER A 142 -4.48 -9.97 3.16
N SER A 143 -3.16 -10.05 2.87
CA SER A 143 -2.39 -11.26 3.14
C SER A 143 -2.11 -11.29 4.64
N TRP A 144 -2.91 -12.06 5.37
CA TRP A 144 -2.94 -12.02 6.82
C TRP A 144 -1.64 -12.53 7.45
N ARG A 145 -0.89 -11.62 8.04
CA ARG A 145 0.30 -11.83 8.86
C ARG A 145 0.05 -11.19 10.21
N PRO A 146 0.78 -11.53 11.29
CA PRO A 146 0.50 -11.00 12.63
C PRO A 146 0.39 -9.47 12.71
N HIS A 147 1.30 -8.73 12.06
CA HIS A 147 1.25 -7.26 12.03
C HIS A 147 0.06 -6.67 11.27
N LYS A 148 -0.68 -7.46 10.48
CA LYS A 148 -1.94 -7.03 9.85
C LYS A 148 -3.12 -7.08 10.83
N ARG A 149 -2.92 -7.64 12.03
CA ARG A 149 -3.84 -7.55 13.19
C ARG A 149 -5.28 -7.95 12.85
N LEU A 150 -5.49 -9.10 12.23
CA LEU A 150 -6.85 -9.56 11.91
C LEU A 150 -7.73 -9.61 13.17
N SER A 151 -7.22 -10.09 14.30
CA SER A 151 -7.93 -10.14 15.58
C SER A 151 -8.38 -8.76 16.05
N GLU A 152 -7.52 -7.74 15.90
CA GLU A 152 -7.86 -6.36 16.25
C GLU A 152 -8.91 -5.77 15.30
N ASN A 153 -8.85 -6.08 13.99
CA ASN A 153 -9.90 -5.68 13.04
C ASN A 153 -11.24 -6.27 13.44
N ILE A 154 -11.28 -7.55 13.80
CA ILE A 154 -12.49 -8.24 14.27
C ILE A 154 -12.98 -7.65 15.60
N ARG A 155 -12.08 -7.44 16.57
CA ARG A 155 -12.42 -6.84 17.87
C ARG A 155 -12.99 -5.44 17.67
N TYR A 156 -12.37 -4.61 16.83
CA TYR A 156 -12.88 -3.27 16.53
C TYR A 156 -14.31 -3.32 15.96
N PHE A 157 -14.55 -4.20 14.98
CA PHE A 157 -15.89 -4.41 14.43
C PHE A 157 -16.90 -4.79 15.50
N LEU A 158 -16.60 -5.79 16.35
CA LEU A 158 -17.53 -6.28 17.37
C LEU A 158 -17.86 -5.22 18.42
N GLU A 159 -16.90 -4.35 18.78
CA GLU A 159 -17.07 -3.29 19.78
C GLU A 159 -17.79 -2.03 19.23
N HIS A 160 -17.71 -1.76 17.91
CA HIS A 160 -18.15 -0.48 17.34
C HIS A 160 -19.26 -0.57 16.29
N SER A 161 -19.57 -1.78 15.81
CA SER A 161 -20.64 -1.96 14.82
C SER A 161 -22.03 -2.08 15.45
N GLY A 162 -23.07 -1.75 14.66
CA GLY A 162 -24.44 -2.04 15.02
C GLY A 162 -24.72 -3.54 15.08
N LYS A 163 -25.76 -3.93 15.83
CA LYS A 163 -26.18 -5.35 15.96
C LYS A 163 -26.57 -6.00 14.62
N ASN A 164 -27.00 -5.20 13.66
CA ASN A 164 -27.41 -5.63 12.32
C ASN A 164 -26.30 -5.47 11.27
N ASP A 165 -25.10 -5.07 11.66
CA ASP A 165 -23.96 -4.93 10.76
C ASP A 165 -23.24 -6.28 10.59
N GLY A 166 -22.61 -6.48 9.43
CA GLY A 166 -21.82 -7.67 9.14
C GLY A 166 -20.40 -7.32 8.67
N LEU A 167 -19.43 -8.15 9.07
CA LEU A 167 -18.02 -8.06 8.64
C LEU A 167 -17.71 -9.12 7.61
N ILE A 168 -17.16 -8.71 6.47
CA ILE A 168 -16.67 -9.62 5.41
C ILE A 168 -15.15 -9.50 5.32
N ILE A 169 -14.46 -10.62 5.50
CA ILE A 169 -13.01 -10.74 5.57
C ILE A 169 -12.51 -11.43 4.31
N ALA A 170 -11.75 -10.72 3.49
CA ALA A 170 -11.06 -11.27 2.32
C ALA A 170 -9.59 -11.60 2.64
N GLY A 171 -9.05 -12.57 1.93
CA GLY A 171 -7.72 -13.16 2.17
C GLY A 171 -7.79 -14.51 2.88
N ASP A 172 -6.72 -15.29 2.78
CA ASP A 172 -6.65 -16.60 3.42
C ASP A 172 -6.43 -16.45 4.92
N VAL A 173 -7.36 -16.99 5.71
CA VAL A 173 -7.34 -17.01 7.16
C VAL A 173 -7.32 -18.44 7.65
N GLN A 174 -6.31 -18.81 8.43
CA GLN A 174 -6.19 -20.16 9.01
C GLN A 174 -7.06 -20.28 10.27
N ASP A 175 -6.88 -19.40 11.25
CA ASP A 175 -7.59 -19.42 12.52
C ASP A 175 -8.80 -18.50 12.48
N LYS A 176 -9.97 -19.05 12.14
CA LYS A 176 -11.21 -18.30 11.96
C LYS A 176 -11.99 -18.19 13.27
N ILE A 177 -12.25 -16.95 13.69
CA ILE A 177 -13.18 -16.67 14.80
C ILE A 177 -14.59 -16.90 14.29
N GLN A 178 -15.34 -17.83 14.93
CA GLN A 178 -16.71 -18.12 14.57
C GLN A 178 -17.66 -17.11 15.22
N HIS A 179 -18.40 -16.38 14.41
CA HIS A 179 -19.41 -15.43 14.85
C HIS A 179 -20.44 -15.22 13.75
N GLU A 180 -21.74 -15.09 14.11
CA GLU A 180 -22.85 -15.01 13.16
C GLU A 180 -22.78 -13.84 12.17
N ARG A 181 -22.10 -12.74 12.57
CA ARG A 181 -21.92 -11.52 11.79
C ARG A 181 -20.57 -11.43 11.07
N ILE A 182 -19.74 -12.48 11.12
CA ILE A 182 -18.40 -12.49 10.52
C ILE A 182 -18.34 -13.56 9.42
N HIS A 183 -17.92 -13.16 8.24
CA HIS A 183 -17.84 -14.01 7.06
C HIS A 183 -16.47 -13.97 6.41
N TYR A 184 -15.89 -15.13 6.18
CA TYR A 184 -14.60 -15.29 5.51
C TYR A 184 -14.82 -15.73 4.07
N VAL A 185 -14.35 -14.95 3.11
CA VAL A 185 -14.59 -15.19 1.68
C VAL A 185 -13.34 -15.68 0.92
N GLY A 186 -12.22 -15.85 1.65
CA GLY A 186 -10.95 -16.28 1.05
C GLY A 186 -10.35 -15.21 0.12
N ASN A 187 -9.45 -15.65 -0.75
CA ASN A 187 -8.85 -14.77 -1.75
C ASN A 187 -9.86 -14.45 -2.85
N LEU A 188 -10.02 -13.17 -3.14
CA LEU A 188 -10.89 -12.66 -4.19
C LEU A 188 -10.08 -12.14 -5.38
N GLY A 189 -10.57 -12.39 -6.59
CA GLY A 189 -10.12 -11.65 -7.77
C GLY A 189 -10.50 -10.18 -7.68
N ILE A 190 -9.82 -9.32 -8.44
CA ILE A 190 -9.92 -7.87 -8.33
C ILE A 190 -11.36 -7.36 -8.49
N ASP A 191 -12.12 -7.89 -9.44
CA ASP A 191 -13.51 -7.50 -9.70
C ASP A 191 -14.41 -7.77 -8.48
N LYS A 192 -14.28 -8.96 -7.87
CA LYS A 192 -15.02 -9.34 -6.68
C LYS A 192 -14.60 -8.54 -5.45
N LEU A 193 -13.30 -8.22 -5.35
CA LEU A 193 -12.77 -7.41 -4.26
C LEU A 193 -13.33 -5.97 -4.34
N PHE A 194 -13.35 -5.37 -5.52
CA PHE A 194 -13.93 -4.04 -5.72
C PHE A 194 -15.45 -4.04 -5.55
N SER A 195 -16.15 -5.11 -5.97
CA SER A 195 -17.57 -5.28 -5.67
C SER A 195 -17.84 -5.32 -4.17
N LEU A 196 -16.98 -6.03 -3.40
CA LEU A 196 -17.07 -6.05 -1.93
C LEU A 196 -16.84 -4.65 -1.34
N TYR A 197 -15.82 -3.92 -1.79
CA TYR A 197 -15.56 -2.57 -1.31
C TYR A 197 -16.71 -1.61 -1.62
N LYS A 198 -17.26 -1.65 -2.82
CA LYS A 198 -18.43 -0.83 -3.21
C LYS A 198 -19.69 -1.15 -2.39
N ALA A 199 -19.83 -2.39 -1.92
CA ALA A 199 -20.92 -2.80 -1.04
C ALA A 199 -20.66 -2.46 0.43
N SER A 200 -19.43 -2.07 0.80
CA SER A 200 -19.01 -1.82 2.17
C SER A 200 -19.11 -0.34 2.51
N LYS A 201 -19.70 -0.02 3.66
CA LYS A 201 -19.66 1.32 4.22
C LYS A 201 -18.33 1.61 4.89
N TYR A 202 -17.76 0.61 5.56
CA TYR A 202 -16.52 0.73 6.31
C TYR A 202 -15.48 -0.28 5.86
N PHE A 203 -14.22 0.17 5.81
CA PHE A 203 -13.06 -0.70 5.59
C PHE A 203 -12.09 -0.57 6.77
N ILE A 204 -11.79 -1.69 7.42
CA ILE A 204 -10.91 -1.72 8.59
C ILE A 204 -9.52 -2.19 8.17
N HIS A 205 -8.48 -1.42 8.51
CA HIS A 205 -7.08 -1.76 8.28
C HIS A 205 -6.20 -1.29 9.44
N LEU A 206 -6.22 -2.04 10.54
CA LEU A 206 -5.47 -1.75 11.76
C LEU A 206 -4.05 -2.33 11.74
N ALA A 207 -3.49 -2.51 10.55
CA ALA A 207 -2.12 -3.01 10.39
C ALA A 207 -1.11 -2.12 11.10
N TRP A 208 -0.12 -2.76 11.73
CA TRP A 208 0.97 -2.10 12.40
C TRP A 208 2.13 -1.86 11.44
N LEU A 209 2.62 -0.62 11.36
CA LEU A 209 3.77 -0.18 10.57
C LEU A 209 3.67 -0.53 9.06
N ASP A 210 2.46 -0.47 8.50
CA ASP A 210 2.28 -0.63 7.06
C ASP A 210 2.71 0.63 6.31
N HIS A 211 3.27 0.47 5.12
CA HIS A 211 3.86 1.61 4.39
C HIS A 211 2.83 2.42 3.59
N CYS A 212 2.15 1.76 2.65
CA CYS A 212 1.13 2.37 1.79
C CYS A 212 0.26 1.27 1.17
N PRO A 213 -0.68 0.69 1.93
CA PRO A 213 -1.42 -0.49 1.49
C PRO A 213 -2.38 -0.20 0.33
N ASN A 214 -2.19 -0.86 -0.81
CA ASN A 214 -3.09 -0.75 -1.97
C ASN A 214 -4.56 -0.98 -1.61
N VAL A 215 -4.84 -1.94 -0.73
CA VAL A 215 -6.21 -2.29 -0.31
C VAL A 215 -6.95 -1.12 0.35
N VAL A 216 -6.23 -0.22 1.03
CA VAL A 216 -6.81 0.98 1.64
C VAL A 216 -7.11 2.03 0.59
N VAL A 217 -6.17 2.29 -0.34
CA VAL A 217 -6.38 3.22 -1.45
C VAL A 217 -7.57 2.77 -2.31
N ASP A 218 -7.62 1.49 -2.65
CA ASP A 218 -8.68 0.91 -3.47
C ASP A 218 -10.04 0.93 -2.75
N ALA A 219 -10.09 0.62 -1.44
CA ALA A 219 -11.32 0.68 -0.64
C ALA A 219 -11.84 2.12 -0.50
N MET A 220 -10.96 3.09 -0.24
CA MET A 220 -11.30 4.51 -0.20
C MET A 220 -11.85 4.98 -1.55
N ALA A 221 -11.21 4.60 -2.65
CA ALA A 221 -11.66 4.93 -4.00
C ALA A 221 -13.02 4.29 -4.36
N CYS A 222 -13.36 3.16 -3.74
CA CYS A 222 -14.69 2.53 -3.85
C CYS A 222 -15.75 3.18 -2.94
N GLY A 223 -15.40 4.17 -2.11
CA GLY A 223 -16.32 4.93 -1.25
C GLY A 223 -16.41 4.46 0.19
N CYS A 224 -15.54 3.56 0.64
CA CYS A 224 -15.50 3.13 2.05
C CYS A 224 -14.99 4.24 2.98
N GLU A 225 -15.59 4.37 4.16
CA GLU A 225 -14.97 5.07 5.28
C GLU A 225 -13.88 4.20 5.90
N ILE A 226 -12.66 4.73 5.99
CA ILE A 226 -11.49 3.96 6.44
C ILE A 226 -11.35 4.05 7.96
N ILE A 227 -11.07 2.90 8.59
CA ILE A 227 -10.61 2.82 9.96
C ILE A 227 -9.19 2.24 9.94
N CYS A 228 -8.21 3.00 10.41
CA CYS A 228 -6.83 2.52 10.42
C CYS A 228 -6.07 2.96 11.68
N SER A 229 -4.87 2.38 11.86
CA SER A 229 -3.94 2.74 12.92
C SER A 229 -3.16 4.00 12.55
N SER A 230 -2.71 4.75 13.56
CA SER A 230 -1.75 5.85 13.41
C SER A 230 -0.32 5.38 13.13
N ALA A 231 0.00 4.13 13.42
CA ALA A 231 1.33 3.56 13.19
C ALA A 231 1.56 3.26 11.72
N GLY A 232 2.63 3.79 11.16
CA GLY A 232 2.97 3.61 9.75
C GLY A 232 2.37 4.67 8.82
N GLY A 233 2.39 4.40 7.53
CA GLY A 233 1.96 5.33 6.47
C GLY A 233 0.50 5.21 6.04
N THR A 234 -0.28 4.28 6.61
CA THR A 234 -1.69 4.07 6.22
C THR A 234 -2.54 5.33 6.42
N LYS A 235 -2.31 6.08 7.49
CA LYS A 235 -3.01 7.35 7.79
C LYS A 235 -2.84 8.41 6.70
N GLU A 236 -1.72 8.36 5.95
CA GLU A 236 -1.42 9.32 4.89
C GLU A 236 -2.32 9.15 3.65
N ILE A 237 -2.92 7.97 3.50
CA ILE A 237 -3.73 7.60 2.32
C ILE A 237 -5.19 7.28 2.67
N ALA A 238 -5.56 7.39 3.94
CA ALA A 238 -6.87 6.91 4.42
C ALA A 238 -8.05 7.89 4.16
N GLY A 239 -7.78 9.07 3.61
CA GLY A 239 -8.81 10.10 3.41
C GLY A 239 -9.10 10.94 4.66
N SER A 240 -9.62 12.13 4.48
CA SER A 240 -9.91 13.10 5.58
C SER A 240 -11.00 12.61 6.54
N ASN A 241 -11.90 11.75 6.07
CA ASN A 241 -13.01 11.20 6.87
C ASN A 241 -12.62 9.94 7.66
N ALA A 242 -11.38 9.46 7.53
CA ALA A 242 -10.95 8.25 8.21
C ALA A 242 -10.95 8.39 9.74
N THR A 243 -11.24 7.29 10.40
CA THR A 243 -11.06 7.14 11.85
C THR A 243 -9.67 6.56 12.11
N ILE A 244 -8.86 7.28 12.87
CA ILE A 244 -7.48 6.88 13.21
C ILE A 244 -7.45 6.41 14.66
N VAL A 245 -7.12 5.14 14.88
CA VAL A 245 -6.81 4.58 16.20
C VAL A 245 -5.39 5.00 16.54
N GLN A 246 -5.20 5.75 17.61
CA GLN A 246 -3.90 6.29 17.99
C GLN A 246 -3.06 5.23 18.70
N GLU A 247 -1.80 5.18 18.32
CA GLU A 247 -0.75 4.37 18.92
C GLU A 247 0.43 5.25 19.34
N ASP A 248 1.30 4.71 20.17
CA ASP A 248 2.55 5.37 20.54
C ASP A 248 3.47 5.51 19.32
N ASP A 249 4.25 6.57 19.29
CA ASP A 249 5.22 6.80 18.23
C ASP A 249 6.35 5.76 18.31
N TRP A 250 6.76 5.28 17.15
CA TRP A 250 7.89 4.35 17.03
C TRP A 250 9.14 5.12 16.62
N ASP A 251 10.25 4.82 17.27
CA ASP A 251 11.55 5.48 17.06
C ASP A 251 12.38 4.90 15.91
N PHE A 252 11.77 4.06 15.07
CA PHE A 252 12.40 3.32 13.97
C PHE A 252 13.47 2.30 14.39
N SER A 253 13.62 1.99 15.68
CA SER A 253 14.52 0.92 16.12
C SER A 253 14.05 -0.44 15.61
N PRO A 254 14.97 -1.42 15.40
CA PRO A 254 14.56 -2.77 15.01
C PRO A 254 13.63 -3.39 16.05
N ILE A 255 12.48 -3.92 15.59
CA ILE A 255 11.42 -4.37 16.46
C ILE A 255 10.88 -5.73 16.00
N LYS A 256 10.27 -6.49 16.90
CA LYS A 256 9.55 -7.72 16.55
C LYS A 256 8.24 -7.40 15.84
N LEU A 257 8.29 -7.25 14.53
CA LEU A 257 7.14 -6.82 13.72
C LEU A 257 5.91 -7.73 13.88
N TYR A 258 6.13 -9.01 14.19
CA TYR A 258 5.04 -9.98 14.30
C TYR A 258 4.46 -10.11 15.71
N GLU A 259 4.92 -9.30 16.64
CA GLU A 259 4.37 -9.13 17.99
C GLU A 259 3.81 -7.69 18.19
N PRO A 260 2.80 -7.27 17.39
CA PRO A 260 2.29 -5.90 17.46
C PRO A 260 1.63 -5.65 18.83
N PRO A 261 1.78 -4.45 19.42
CA PRO A 261 1.12 -4.12 20.67
C PRO A 261 -0.41 -4.13 20.53
N PRO A 262 -1.15 -4.40 21.61
CA PRO A 262 -2.61 -4.32 21.58
C PRO A 262 -3.09 -2.88 21.38
N LEU A 263 -4.22 -2.70 20.70
CA LEU A 263 -4.80 -1.38 20.44
C LEU A 263 -5.75 -0.95 21.55
N ASN A 264 -5.71 0.35 21.89
CA ASN A 264 -6.71 0.98 22.73
C ASN A 264 -7.72 1.77 21.86
N PHE A 265 -8.90 1.23 21.64
CA PHE A 265 -9.91 1.85 20.78
C PHE A 265 -10.61 3.07 21.39
N ALA A 266 -10.40 3.37 22.68
CA ALA A 266 -10.86 4.62 23.26
C ALA A 266 -10.07 5.83 22.74
N ASN A 267 -8.79 5.62 22.36
CA ASN A 267 -7.92 6.67 21.80
C ASN A 267 -8.03 6.72 20.28
N LYS A 268 -9.03 7.45 19.76
CA LYS A 268 -9.24 7.61 18.32
C LYS A 268 -9.60 9.03 17.95
N THR A 269 -9.17 9.45 16.74
CA THR A 269 -9.42 10.79 16.20
C THR A 269 -9.88 10.70 14.75
N ARG A 270 -10.45 11.79 14.22
CA ARG A 270 -10.59 11.96 12.77
C ARG A 270 -9.22 12.20 12.15
N ASN A 271 -9.03 11.77 10.92
CA ASN A 271 -7.76 11.98 10.23
C ASN A 271 -7.48 13.46 10.05
N LYS A 272 -6.37 13.94 10.59
CA LYS A 272 -5.86 15.32 10.46
C LYS A 272 -4.66 15.41 9.51
N TRP A 273 -4.20 14.28 9.01
CA TRP A 273 -3.10 14.24 8.05
C TRP A 273 -3.60 14.80 6.72
N HIS A 274 -2.77 15.62 6.10
CA HIS A 274 -3.11 16.18 4.81
C HIS A 274 -3.03 15.06 3.77
N VAL A 275 -4.18 14.51 3.47
CA VAL A 275 -4.30 13.48 2.45
C VAL A 275 -4.25 14.18 1.10
N ASN A 276 -3.34 13.75 0.27
CA ASN A 276 -3.38 14.09 -1.14
C ASN A 276 -4.60 13.38 -1.73
N ASP A 277 -5.67 14.13 -2.05
CA ASP A 277 -6.89 13.61 -2.68
C ASP A 277 -6.63 13.06 -4.11
N ASP A 278 -5.40 13.13 -4.57
CA ASP A 278 -4.95 12.78 -5.92
C ASP A 278 -4.43 11.33 -5.94
N TYR A 279 -5.35 10.40 -5.75
CA TYR A 279 -5.11 8.95 -5.74
C TYR A 279 -5.51 8.24 -7.04
N ASP A 280 -5.92 8.98 -8.08
CA ASP A 280 -6.19 8.42 -9.40
C ASP A 280 -4.89 8.01 -10.09
N MET A 281 -4.89 6.83 -10.71
CA MET A 281 -3.71 6.34 -11.43
C MET A 281 -3.28 7.22 -12.60
N ASP A 282 -4.18 7.99 -13.22
CA ASP A 282 -3.80 8.99 -14.23
C ASP A 282 -2.88 10.06 -13.64
N SER A 283 -3.23 10.60 -12.50
CA SER A 283 -2.43 11.58 -11.75
C SER A 283 -1.15 10.96 -11.18
N VAL A 284 -1.25 9.80 -10.56
CA VAL A 284 -0.11 9.09 -9.98
C VAL A 284 0.93 8.77 -11.04
N SER A 285 0.50 8.26 -12.19
CA SER A 285 1.39 7.96 -13.33
C SER A 285 2.08 9.21 -13.88
N LYS A 286 1.38 10.35 -13.92
CA LYS A 286 1.98 11.65 -14.28
C LYS A 286 3.07 12.07 -13.31
N LYS A 287 2.89 11.86 -12.00
CA LYS A 287 3.91 12.17 -11.00
C LYS A 287 5.17 11.33 -11.21
N TYR A 288 5.03 10.03 -11.50
CA TYR A 288 6.16 9.17 -11.88
C TYR A 288 6.84 9.66 -13.15
N TYR A 289 6.06 9.92 -14.18
CA TYR A 289 6.57 10.42 -15.47
C TYR A 289 7.35 11.73 -15.28
N ASN A 290 6.77 12.71 -14.62
CA ASN A 290 7.39 14.02 -14.40
C ASN A 290 8.69 13.89 -13.60
N PHE A 291 8.68 13.18 -12.48
CA PHE A 291 9.88 13.00 -11.65
C PHE A 291 11.05 12.41 -12.44
N ILE A 292 10.79 11.41 -13.28
CA ILE A 292 11.84 10.80 -14.11
C ILE A 292 12.23 11.74 -15.25
N LYS A 293 11.25 12.33 -15.94
CA LYS A 293 11.48 13.17 -17.12
C LYS A 293 12.23 14.44 -16.80
N ASP A 294 11.80 15.15 -15.74
CA ASP A 294 12.42 16.42 -15.32
C ASP A 294 13.88 16.22 -14.89
N ASP A 295 14.20 15.09 -14.27
CA ASP A 295 15.56 14.72 -13.87
C ASP A 295 16.41 14.22 -15.03
N LEU A 296 15.81 13.71 -16.12
CA LEU A 296 16.54 13.34 -17.36
C LEU A 296 16.87 14.57 -18.23
N ASP A 297 15.99 15.59 -18.21
CA ASP A 297 16.14 16.79 -19.05
C ASP A 297 17.00 17.88 -18.38
N GLY A 298 17.25 17.82 -17.06
CA GLY A 298 18.06 18.75 -16.27
C GLY A 298 19.51 18.32 -16.15
#